data_25d667b676bd75769ca89325ce271c53
#
_entry.id   25d667b676bd75769ca89325ce271c53
#
_cell.length_a   1.000
_cell.length_b   1.000
_cell.length_c   1.000
_cell.angle_alpha   90.00
_cell.angle_beta   90.00
_cell.angle_gamma   90.00
#
_symmetry.space_group_name_H-M   'P 1'
#
loop_
_entity.id
_entity.type
_entity.pdbx_description
1 polymer ?
#
loop_
_entity_poly.entity_id
_entity_poly.type
_entity_poly.pdbx_seq_one_letter_code
_entity_poly.pdbx_strand_id
1 'polypeptide(L)'
;LRPLVSSVAEAAGVEPPALRVRLQERKWGCCTPKNGIILNVRLLLAPKIVIRYLVVHEVAHIRFRHHQESFWAEVERLMPEYREAERMLKEDGWQWVF
;
A
#
# COMPACT_ATOMS: atom_id res chain seq x y z
N LEU A 1 -3.48 4.53 10.78
CA LEU A 1 -2.90 3.62 9.77
C LEU A 1 -2.36 2.32 10.36
N ARG A 2 -1.87 2.34 11.59
CA ARG A 2 -1.34 1.11 12.20
C ARG A 2 -2.37 -0.01 12.29
N PRO A 3 -3.61 0.24 12.71
CA PRO A 3 -4.63 -0.82 12.72
C PRO A 3 -4.89 -1.41 11.33
N LEU A 4 -4.87 -0.58 10.30
CA LEU A 4 -5.05 -1.04 8.92
C LEU A 4 -3.88 -1.91 8.48
N VAL A 5 -2.65 -1.49 8.76
CA VAL A 5 -1.45 -2.26 8.43
C VAL A 5 -1.48 -3.62 9.13
N SER A 6 -1.82 -3.64 10.42
CA SER A 6 -1.90 -4.89 11.18
C SER A 6 -2.97 -5.82 10.63
N SER A 7 -4.14 -5.28 10.28
CA SER A 7 -5.24 -6.05 9.72
C SER A 7 -4.86 -6.69 8.39
N VAL A 8 -4.24 -5.93 7.49
CA VAL A 8 -3.80 -6.44 6.18
C VAL A 8 -2.69 -7.47 6.35
N ALA A 9 -1.73 -7.22 7.25
CA ALA A 9 -0.65 -8.16 7.51
C ALA A 9 -1.18 -9.49 8.03
N GLU A 10 -2.16 -9.46 8.93
CA GLU A 10 -2.81 -10.67 9.43
C GLU A 10 -3.47 -11.44 8.29
N ALA A 11 -4.22 -10.76 7.42
CA ALA A 11 -4.85 -11.39 6.27
C ALA A 11 -3.83 -11.98 5.30
N ALA A 12 -2.66 -11.37 5.19
CA ALA A 12 -1.59 -11.84 4.31
C ALA A 12 -0.77 -12.97 4.95
N GLY A 13 -0.94 -13.24 6.24
CA GLY A 13 -0.18 -14.26 6.94
C GLY A 13 1.25 -13.86 7.24
N VAL A 14 1.52 -12.56 7.38
CA VAL A 14 2.86 -12.05 7.71
C VAL A 14 2.80 -11.28 9.02
N GLU A 15 3.96 -11.11 9.67
CA GLU A 15 4.02 -10.28 10.86
C GLU A 15 3.78 -8.82 10.53
N PRO A 16 3.10 -8.06 11.41
CA PRO A 16 2.88 -6.65 11.19
C PRO A 16 4.21 -5.91 10.99
N PRO A 17 4.42 -5.24 9.86
CA PRO A 17 5.66 -4.53 9.60
C PRO A 17 5.75 -3.22 10.39
N ALA A 18 6.97 -2.73 10.57
CA ALA A 18 7.15 -1.37 11.06
C ALA A 18 6.58 -0.39 10.06
N LEU A 19 5.89 0.63 10.56
CA LEU A 19 5.26 1.64 9.71
C LEU A 19 5.92 3.00 9.98
N ARG A 20 6.29 3.69 8.90
CA ARG A 20 6.74 5.09 8.96
C ARG A 20 5.93 5.90 7.96
N VAL A 21 5.63 7.13 8.31
CA VAL A 21 4.94 8.07 7.42
C VAL A 21 5.90 9.24 7.20
N ARG A 22 6.23 9.51 5.94
CA ARG A 22 7.19 10.56 5.57
C ARG A 22 6.70 11.32 4.35
N LEU A 23 7.21 12.53 4.16
CA LEU A 23 7.01 13.25 2.92
C LEU A 23 7.93 12.67 1.85
N GLN A 24 7.35 12.19 0.77
CA GLN A 24 8.08 11.65 -0.38
C GLN A 24 7.64 12.39 -1.62
N GLU A 25 8.59 12.74 -2.50
CA GLU A 25 8.28 13.55 -3.68
C GLU A 25 7.83 12.73 -4.87
N ARG A 26 8.31 11.48 -5.00
CA ARG A 26 8.14 10.70 -6.22
C ARG A 26 7.36 9.41 -6.08
N LYS A 27 6.98 9.03 -4.88
CA LYS A 27 6.26 7.78 -4.68
C LYS A 27 5.30 7.87 -3.50
N TRP A 28 4.30 7.02 -3.53
CA TRP A 28 3.27 6.99 -2.49
C TRP A 28 3.66 6.10 -1.31
N GLY A 29 4.53 5.12 -1.54
CA GLY A 29 5.00 4.24 -0.49
C GLY A 29 6.09 3.31 -0.98
N CYS A 30 6.69 2.59 -0.06
CA CYS A 30 7.66 1.55 -0.39
C CYS A 30 7.77 0.52 0.72
N CYS A 31 8.25 -0.67 0.36
CA CYS A 31 8.58 -1.73 1.30
C CYS A 31 10.10 -1.77 1.43
N THR A 32 10.61 -1.69 2.67
CA THR A 32 12.05 -1.71 2.90
C THR A 32 12.61 -3.12 2.85
N PRO A 33 13.92 -3.30 2.65
CA PRO A 33 14.53 -4.63 2.67
C PRO A 33 14.31 -5.41 3.98
N LYS A 34 14.05 -4.69 5.07
CA LYS A 34 13.77 -5.30 6.38
C LYS A 34 12.28 -5.48 6.65
N ASN A 35 11.48 -5.49 5.58
CA ASN A 35 10.02 -5.67 5.65
C ASN A 35 9.29 -4.57 6.43
N GLY A 36 9.87 -3.37 6.49
CA GLY A 36 9.15 -2.19 6.97
C GLY A 36 8.39 -1.52 5.83
N ILE A 37 7.42 -0.70 6.18
CA ILE A 37 6.62 0.05 5.22
C ILE A 37 6.81 1.54 5.46
N ILE A 38 7.03 2.30 4.39
CA ILE A 38 7.06 3.76 4.43
C ILE A 38 5.92 4.25 3.53
N LEU A 39 5.02 5.07 4.07
CA LEU A 39 3.93 5.67 3.32
C LEU A 39 4.12 7.18 3.25
N ASN A 40 3.68 7.76 2.13
CA ASN A 40 3.74 9.19 1.93
C ASN A 40 2.67 9.88 2.78
N VAL A 41 3.06 10.90 3.53
CA VAL A 41 2.14 11.66 4.37
C VAL A 41 1.00 12.28 3.56
N ARG A 42 1.21 12.55 2.28
CA ARG A 42 0.18 13.09 1.38
C ARG A 42 -1.01 12.13 1.19
N LEU A 43 -0.82 10.85 1.51
CA LEU A 43 -1.92 9.88 1.48
C LEU A 43 -3.05 10.20 2.46
N LEU A 44 -2.78 11.00 3.47
CA LEU A 44 -3.84 11.41 4.40
C LEU A 44 -4.93 12.22 3.71
N LEU A 45 -4.64 12.78 2.53
CA LEU A 45 -5.59 13.51 1.70
C LEU A 45 -6.38 12.61 0.76
N ALA A 46 -5.98 11.36 0.62
CA ALA A 46 -6.58 10.43 -0.34
C ALA A 46 -7.83 9.76 0.23
N PRO A 47 -8.73 9.29 -0.65
CA PRO A 47 -9.85 8.45 -0.21
C PRO A 47 -9.37 7.19 0.52
N LYS A 48 -10.18 6.70 1.44
CA LYS A 48 -9.83 5.52 2.23
C LYS A 48 -9.50 4.29 1.38
N ILE A 49 -10.20 4.11 0.27
CA ILE A 49 -9.96 2.98 -0.63
C ILE A 49 -8.53 3.02 -1.21
N VAL A 50 -8.03 4.21 -1.52
CA VAL A 50 -6.66 4.38 -2.04
C VAL A 50 -5.63 4.11 -0.95
N ILE A 51 -5.88 4.60 0.26
CA ILE A 51 -4.98 4.34 1.40
C ILE A 51 -4.90 2.83 1.64
N ARG A 52 -6.04 2.14 1.65
CA ARG A 52 -6.08 0.69 1.82
C ARG A 52 -5.32 -0.02 0.72
N TYR A 53 -5.50 0.38 -0.53
CA TYR A 53 -4.79 -0.21 -1.65
C TYR A 53 -3.26 -0.10 -1.48
N LEU A 54 -2.78 1.05 -1.07
CA LEU A 54 -1.34 1.24 -0.91
C LEU A 54 -0.78 0.43 0.25
N VAL A 55 -1.53 0.29 1.35
CA VAL A 55 -1.13 -0.61 2.44
C VAL A 55 -1.07 -2.05 1.93
N VAL A 56 -2.09 -2.50 1.19
CA VAL A 56 -2.12 -3.85 0.62
C VAL A 56 -0.94 -4.07 -0.32
N HIS A 57 -0.67 -3.09 -1.18
CA HIS A 57 0.43 -3.15 -2.14
C HIS A 57 1.78 -3.35 -1.43
N GLU A 58 2.04 -2.58 -0.39
CA GLU A 58 3.32 -2.68 0.33
C GLU A 58 3.41 -3.95 1.20
N VAL A 59 2.31 -4.36 1.82
CA VAL A 59 2.29 -5.62 2.58
C VAL A 59 2.51 -6.81 1.65
N ALA A 60 1.91 -6.80 0.45
CA ALA A 60 2.12 -7.87 -0.52
C ALA A 60 3.60 -7.99 -0.92
N HIS A 61 4.33 -6.87 -0.95
CA HIS A 61 5.76 -6.89 -1.24
C HIS A 61 6.60 -7.60 -0.19
N ILE A 62 6.11 -7.79 1.02
CA ILE A 62 6.84 -8.55 2.03
C ILE A 62 7.06 -9.99 1.55
N ARG A 63 6.09 -10.57 0.85
CA ARG A 63 6.20 -11.93 0.31
C ARG A 63 6.65 -11.96 -1.13
N PHE A 64 6.28 -10.96 -1.93
CA PHE A 64 6.54 -10.91 -3.38
C PHE A 64 7.21 -9.58 -3.71
N ARG A 65 8.54 -9.59 -3.84
CA ARG A 65 9.33 -8.38 -4.05
C ARG A 65 9.29 -7.83 -5.48
N HIS A 66 8.62 -8.54 -6.39
CA HIS A 66 8.48 -8.18 -7.80
C HIS A 66 7.04 -7.76 -8.10
N HIS A 67 6.80 -7.23 -9.29
CA HIS A 67 5.46 -6.89 -9.77
C HIS A 67 4.97 -7.90 -10.82
N GLN A 68 5.28 -9.18 -10.61
CA GLN A 68 4.83 -10.24 -11.49
C GLN A 68 3.45 -10.75 -11.07
N GLU A 69 2.95 -11.73 -11.83
CA GLU A 69 1.59 -12.24 -11.65
C GLU A 69 1.28 -12.70 -10.22
N SER A 70 2.23 -13.36 -9.55
CA SER A 70 2.01 -13.83 -8.18
C SER A 70 1.80 -12.69 -7.20
N PHE A 71 2.51 -11.56 -7.39
CA PHE A 71 2.31 -10.36 -6.58
C PHE A 71 0.88 -9.83 -6.77
N TRP A 72 0.46 -9.66 -8.02
CA TRP A 72 -0.88 -9.13 -8.31
C TRP A 72 -1.99 -10.06 -7.88
N ALA A 73 -1.77 -11.39 -7.93
CA ALA A 73 -2.71 -12.36 -7.39
C ALA A 73 -2.87 -12.19 -5.87
N GLU A 74 -1.80 -11.90 -5.15
CA GLU A 74 -1.86 -11.64 -3.72
C GLU A 74 -2.61 -10.34 -3.42
N VAL A 75 -2.35 -9.28 -4.18
CA VAL A 75 -3.07 -8.02 -4.03
C VAL A 75 -4.56 -8.24 -4.23
N GLU A 76 -4.95 -8.97 -5.28
CA GLU A 76 -6.35 -9.27 -5.55
C GLU A 76 -6.99 -10.10 -4.44
N ARG A 77 -6.26 -11.07 -3.89
CA ARG A 77 -6.76 -11.87 -2.78
C ARG A 77 -7.05 -11.01 -1.54
N LEU A 78 -6.15 -10.07 -1.24
CA LEU A 78 -6.28 -9.19 -0.08
C LEU A 78 -7.29 -8.07 -0.31
N MET A 79 -7.45 -7.63 -1.53
CA MET A 79 -8.33 -6.53 -1.90
C MET A 79 -8.89 -6.74 -3.30
N PRO A 80 -10.03 -7.47 -3.43
CA PRO A 80 -10.60 -7.76 -4.77
C PRO A 80 -10.90 -6.50 -5.59
N GLU A 81 -11.19 -5.36 -4.95
CA GLU A 81 -11.50 -4.10 -5.61
C GLU A 81 -10.28 -3.23 -5.90
N TYR A 82 -9.06 -3.78 -5.84
CA TYR A 82 -7.83 -2.99 -5.95
C TYR A 82 -7.72 -2.19 -7.25
N ARG A 83 -8.31 -2.68 -8.34
CA ARG A 83 -8.21 -2.01 -9.65
C ARG A 83 -8.88 -0.65 -9.65
N GLU A 84 -9.97 -0.51 -8.91
CA GLU A 84 -10.63 0.79 -8.77
C GLU A 84 -9.74 1.78 -8.04
N ALA A 85 -9.11 1.36 -6.94
CA ALA A 85 -8.20 2.22 -6.20
C ALA A 85 -6.97 2.59 -7.03
N GLU A 86 -6.42 1.63 -7.77
CA GLU A 86 -5.30 1.89 -8.67
C GLU A 86 -5.66 2.92 -9.73
N ARG A 87 -6.85 2.80 -10.31
CA ARG A 87 -7.34 3.75 -11.30
C ARG A 87 -7.48 5.14 -10.69
N MET A 88 -8.06 5.25 -9.50
CA MET A 88 -8.20 6.52 -8.80
C MET A 88 -6.84 7.17 -8.53
N LEU A 89 -5.86 6.37 -8.12
CA LEU A 89 -4.52 6.87 -7.87
C LEU A 89 -3.89 7.44 -9.14
N LYS A 90 -4.04 6.76 -10.27
CA LYS A 90 -3.49 7.20 -11.55
C LYS A 90 -4.18 8.45 -12.08
N GLU A 91 -5.50 8.54 -11.94
CA GLU A 91 -6.28 9.65 -12.49
C GLU A 91 -6.28 10.87 -11.59
N ASP A 92 -6.38 10.67 -10.27
CA ASP A 92 -6.65 11.74 -9.31
C ASP A 92 -5.51 11.99 -8.32
N GLY A 93 -4.47 11.18 -8.32
CA GLY A 93 -3.41 11.25 -7.31
C GLY A 93 -2.73 12.62 -7.24
N TRP A 94 -2.64 13.33 -8.36
CA TRP A 94 -2.05 14.68 -8.42
C TRP A 94 -2.81 15.69 -7.54
N GLN A 95 -4.10 15.45 -7.26
CA GLN A 95 -4.91 16.35 -6.45
C GLN A 95 -4.54 16.32 -4.97
N TRP A 96 -3.82 15.28 -4.54
CA TRP A 96 -3.44 15.09 -3.15
C TRP A 96 -2.02 15.60 -2.87
N VAL A 97 -1.42 16.29 -3.81
CA VAL A 97 -0.11 16.93 -3.68
C VAL A 97 -0.32 18.39 -3.29
N PHE A 98 0.34 18.82 -2.23
CA PHE A 98 0.27 20.22 -1.81
C PHE A 98 1.60 20.93 -1.96
#